data_26c413a7aa0c9426aa570d58479c6801
#
_entry.id   26c413a7aa0c9426aa570d58479c6801
#
_cell.length_a   1.000
_cell.length_b   1.000
_cell.length_c   1.000
_cell.angle_alpha   90.00
_cell.angle_beta   90.00
_cell.angle_gamma   90.00
#
_symmetry.space_group_name_H-M   'P 1'
#
loop_
_entity.id
_entity.type
_entity.pdbx_description
1 polymer ?
#
loop_
_entity_poly.entity_id
_entity_poly.type
_entity_poly.pdbx_seq_one_letter_code
_entity_poly.pdbx_strand_id
1 'polypeptide(L)'
;GKRSLREMSETERQAVVSALRGKGFKPAAKGLEGPFAAKLQALWIAAWNLGLVRDRRDPAILAFVKRQTGIEHTRFLRDPADARKAIEALKGWMAREAKVDWRETEHMPGWQKMPGARIALAQWRILNGPPRDAAEDFLLFKDFVEQRAFSPLVRMTAREWVGIMNTLGDRIRALRR
;
A
#
# COMPACT_ATOMS: atom_id res chain seq x y z
N GLY A 1 -27.92 -17.06 -33.96
CA GLY A 1 -27.10 -16.02 -33.31
C GLY A 1 -26.06 -16.64 -32.40
N LYS A 2 -24.84 -16.07 -32.35
CA LYS A 2 -23.73 -16.57 -31.51
C LYS A 2 -24.11 -16.47 -30.04
N ARG A 3 -23.96 -17.54 -29.29
CA ARG A 3 -24.35 -17.64 -27.86
C ARG A 3 -23.22 -17.31 -26.87
N SER A 4 -21.98 -17.14 -27.35
CA SER A 4 -20.82 -16.91 -26.50
C SER A 4 -19.95 -15.75 -27.04
N LEU A 5 -19.39 -14.94 -26.17
CA LEU A 5 -18.40 -13.91 -26.52
C LEU A 5 -17.13 -14.51 -27.18
N ARG A 6 -16.86 -15.80 -26.95
CA ARG A 6 -15.71 -16.49 -27.54
C ARG A 6 -15.91 -16.78 -29.04
N GLU A 7 -17.15 -16.83 -29.51
CA GLU A 7 -17.53 -17.07 -30.91
C GLU A 7 -17.61 -15.78 -31.73
N MET A 8 -17.47 -14.62 -31.07
CA MET A 8 -17.55 -13.30 -31.70
C MET A 8 -16.21 -12.86 -32.24
N SER A 9 -16.20 -12.24 -33.42
CA SER A 9 -15.04 -11.53 -33.96
C SER A 9 -14.74 -10.27 -33.11
N GLU A 10 -13.55 -9.68 -33.27
CA GLU A 10 -13.18 -8.47 -32.57
C GLU A 10 -14.12 -7.29 -32.88
N THR A 11 -14.53 -7.16 -34.13
CA THR A 11 -15.49 -6.15 -34.57
C THR A 11 -16.89 -6.32 -33.97
N GLU A 12 -17.36 -7.56 -33.83
CA GLU A 12 -18.64 -7.86 -33.17
C GLU A 12 -18.56 -7.59 -31.66
N ARG A 13 -17.44 -7.91 -31.00
CA ARG A 13 -17.19 -7.59 -29.59
C ARG A 13 -17.18 -6.08 -29.34
N GLN A 14 -16.54 -5.31 -30.23
CA GLN A 14 -16.54 -3.85 -30.13
C GLN A 14 -17.93 -3.23 -30.36
N ALA A 15 -18.72 -3.77 -31.26
CA ALA A 15 -20.08 -3.34 -31.47
C ALA A 15 -20.97 -3.58 -30.25
N VAL A 16 -20.84 -4.74 -29.61
CA VAL A 16 -21.54 -5.03 -28.33
C VAL A 16 -21.11 -4.07 -27.21
N VAL A 17 -19.81 -3.80 -27.06
CA VAL A 17 -19.30 -2.86 -26.07
C VAL A 17 -19.83 -1.44 -26.33
N SER A 18 -19.87 -1.00 -27.58
CA SER A 18 -20.43 0.32 -27.95
C SER A 18 -21.93 0.40 -27.66
N ALA A 19 -22.69 -0.64 -27.99
CA ALA A 19 -24.12 -0.71 -27.68
C ALA A 19 -24.40 -0.69 -26.18
N LEU A 20 -23.59 -1.39 -25.37
CA LEU A 20 -23.71 -1.38 -23.92
C LEU A 20 -23.36 0.00 -23.34
N ARG A 21 -22.33 0.68 -23.85
CA ARG A 21 -21.98 2.06 -23.45
C ARG A 21 -23.10 3.04 -23.79
N GLY A 22 -23.72 2.93 -24.98
CA GLY A 22 -24.86 3.72 -25.36
C GLY A 22 -26.09 3.53 -24.46
N LYS A 23 -26.23 2.36 -23.83
CA LYS A 23 -27.26 2.05 -22.81
C LYS A 23 -26.83 2.45 -21.38
N GLY A 24 -25.78 3.24 -21.21
CA GLY A 24 -25.32 3.70 -19.91
C GLY A 24 -24.44 2.69 -19.13
N PHE A 25 -24.05 1.57 -19.75
CA PHE A 25 -23.11 0.63 -19.15
C PHE A 25 -21.74 1.28 -19.08
N LYS A 26 -21.28 1.56 -17.88
CA LYS A 26 -19.87 1.91 -17.61
C LYS A 26 -19.14 0.62 -17.24
N PRO A 27 -18.08 0.24 -17.99
CA PRO A 27 -17.25 -0.89 -17.56
C PRO A 27 -16.87 -0.69 -16.09
N ALA A 28 -16.86 -1.77 -15.31
CA ALA A 28 -16.34 -1.69 -13.96
C ALA A 28 -14.96 -1.05 -14.01
N ALA A 29 -14.77 0.05 -13.28
CA ALA A 29 -13.52 0.78 -13.32
C ALA A 29 -12.39 -0.18 -12.96
N LYS A 30 -11.38 -0.25 -13.81
CA LYS A 30 -10.14 -0.97 -13.52
C LYS A 30 -9.38 -0.14 -12.51
N GLY A 31 -9.44 -0.51 -11.24
CA GLY A 31 -8.68 0.16 -10.19
C GLY A 31 -9.50 0.52 -8.96
N LEU A 32 -8.83 1.04 -7.97
CA LEU A 32 -9.44 1.54 -6.75
C LEU A 32 -9.99 2.95 -7.00
N GLU A 33 -11.26 3.17 -6.65
CA GLU A 33 -11.94 4.45 -6.77
C GLU A 33 -12.51 4.89 -5.42
N GLY A 34 -12.72 6.19 -5.28
CA GLY A 34 -13.37 6.80 -4.11
C GLY A 34 -12.40 7.59 -3.23
N PRO A 35 -12.93 8.33 -2.24
CA PRO A 35 -12.18 9.32 -1.48
C PRO A 35 -11.04 8.72 -0.64
N PHE A 36 -11.14 7.45 -0.25
CA PHE A 36 -10.15 6.76 0.57
C PHE A 36 -9.28 5.78 -0.21
N ALA A 37 -9.52 5.61 -1.51
CA ALA A 37 -8.83 4.65 -2.36
C ALA A 37 -7.31 4.82 -2.35
N ALA A 38 -6.82 6.04 -2.55
CA ALA A 38 -5.38 6.33 -2.56
C ALA A 38 -4.71 6.01 -1.22
N LYS A 39 -5.36 6.30 -0.09
CA LYS A 39 -4.84 6.00 1.24
C LYS A 39 -4.76 4.50 1.49
N LEU A 40 -5.82 3.78 1.15
CA LEU A 40 -5.87 2.31 1.30
C LEU A 40 -4.84 1.63 0.40
N GLN A 41 -4.69 2.09 -0.85
CA GLN A 41 -3.69 1.58 -1.78
C GLN A 41 -2.26 1.81 -1.26
N ALA A 42 -1.96 3.00 -0.76
CA ALA A 42 -0.65 3.31 -0.18
C ALA A 42 -0.31 2.39 1.00
N LEU A 43 -1.26 2.15 1.91
CA LEU A 43 -1.08 1.24 3.04
C LEU A 43 -0.97 -0.22 2.59
N TRP A 44 -1.72 -0.63 1.57
CA TRP A 44 -1.64 -1.99 1.02
C TRP A 44 -0.28 -2.27 0.38
N ILE A 45 0.23 -1.31 -0.40
CA ILE A 45 1.58 -1.41 -0.98
C ILE A 45 2.66 -1.40 0.11
N ALA A 46 2.46 -0.62 1.19
CA ALA A 46 3.36 -0.66 2.34
C ALA A 46 3.35 -2.05 3.01
N ALA A 47 2.19 -2.65 3.22
CA ALA A 47 2.07 -4.00 3.75
C ALA A 47 2.72 -5.06 2.83
N TRP A 48 2.61 -4.89 1.50
CA TRP A 48 3.32 -5.73 0.53
C TRP A 48 4.85 -5.52 0.62
N ASN A 49 5.32 -4.31 0.78
CA ASN A 49 6.74 -4.00 0.98
C ASN A 49 7.30 -4.54 2.31
N LEU A 50 6.46 -4.70 3.33
CA LEU A 50 6.79 -5.39 4.59
C LEU A 50 6.74 -6.93 4.45
N GLY A 51 6.34 -7.46 3.29
CA GLY A 51 6.19 -8.88 3.04
C GLY A 51 4.96 -9.52 3.70
N LEU A 52 4.01 -8.73 4.19
CA LEU A 52 2.78 -9.23 4.82
C LEU A 52 1.73 -9.64 3.77
N VAL A 53 1.67 -8.90 2.68
CA VAL A 53 0.76 -9.12 1.55
C VAL A 53 1.48 -9.86 0.45
N ARG A 54 0.88 -10.93 -0.10
CA ARG A 54 1.41 -11.70 -1.24
C ARG A 54 0.99 -11.12 -2.58
N ASP A 55 -0.22 -10.57 -2.65
CA ASP A 55 -0.78 -9.97 -3.86
C ASP A 55 -1.03 -8.47 -3.66
N ARG A 56 -0.27 -7.64 -4.39
CA ARG A 56 -0.38 -6.18 -4.32
C ARG A 56 -1.50 -5.60 -5.16
N ARG A 57 -2.20 -6.42 -5.97
CA ARG A 57 -3.20 -5.97 -6.95
C ARG A 57 -4.51 -5.56 -6.30
N ASP A 58 -5.27 -4.73 -7.00
CA ASP A 58 -6.54 -4.18 -6.54
C ASP A 58 -7.59 -5.21 -6.08
N PRO A 59 -7.75 -6.40 -6.71
CA PRO A 59 -8.70 -7.39 -6.20
C PRO A 59 -8.41 -7.85 -4.77
N ALA A 60 -7.15 -7.94 -4.39
CA ALA A 60 -6.77 -8.37 -3.04
C ALA A 60 -7.10 -7.32 -1.98
N ILE A 61 -6.85 -6.03 -2.27
CA ILE A 61 -7.25 -4.96 -1.35
C ILE A 61 -8.78 -4.81 -1.28
N LEU A 62 -9.51 -4.98 -2.39
CA LEU A 62 -10.98 -4.97 -2.36
C LEU A 62 -11.54 -6.08 -1.49
N ALA A 63 -10.98 -7.31 -1.59
CA ALA A 63 -11.36 -8.42 -0.73
C ALA A 63 -11.06 -8.13 0.76
N PHE A 64 -9.93 -7.45 1.05
CA PHE A 64 -9.61 -7.01 2.41
C PHE A 64 -10.64 -5.98 2.91
N VAL A 65 -10.91 -4.93 2.13
CA VAL A 65 -11.88 -3.88 2.51
C VAL A 65 -13.26 -4.49 2.77
N LYS A 66 -13.72 -5.38 1.89
CA LYS A 66 -15.01 -6.09 2.08
C LYS A 66 -15.06 -6.85 3.41
N ARG A 67 -14.00 -7.56 3.78
CA ARG A 67 -13.95 -8.27 5.08
C ARG A 67 -14.00 -7.34 6.28
N GLN A 68 -13.42 -6.13 6.19
CA GLN A 68 -13.36 -5.19 7.31
C GLN A 68 -14.64 -4.36 7.45
N THR A 69 -15.34 -4.08 6.35
CA THR A 69 -16.43 -3.09 6.33
C THR A 69 -17.76 -3.65 5.78
N GLY A 70 -17.75 -4.82 5.14
CA GLY A 70 -18.89 -5.32 4.38
C GLY A 70 -19.06 -4.67 2.99
N ILE A 71 -18.28 -3.64 2.67
CA ILE A 71 -18.42 -2.85 1.44
C ILE A 71 -17.61 -3.49 0.31
N GLU A 72 -18.25 -3.80 -0.81
CA GLU A 72 -17.66 -4.60 -1.90
C GLU A 72 -16.62 -3.85 -2.73
N HIS A 73 -16.71 -2.52 -2.82
CA HIS A 73 -15.81 -1.72 -3.64
C HIS A 73 -15.54 -0.36 -2.99
N THR A 74 -14.26 0.09 -3.05
CA THR A 74 -13.83 1.36 -2.43
C THR A 74 -14.59 2.59 -2.93
N ARG A 75 -15.17 2.57 -4.13
CA ARG A 75 -16.05 3.65 -4.63
C ARG A 75 -17.29 3.87 -3.78
N PHE A 76 -17.75 2.84 -3.06
CA PHE A 76 -18.89 2.91 -2.16
C PHE A 76 -18.49 3.21 -0.73
N LEU A 77 -17.19 3.15 -0.41
CA LEU A 77 -16.63 3.49 0.89
C LEU A 77 -16.57 5.02 1.02
N ARG A 78 -17.68 5.61 1.42
CA ARG A 78 -17.84 7.07 1.54
C ARG A 78 -17.87 7.55 2.97
N ASP A 79 -18.32 6.70 3.89
CA ASP A 79 -18.34 7.01 5.32
C ASP A 79 -16.91 6.96 5.90
N PRO A 80 -16.45 8.06 6.53
CA PRO A 80 -15.16 8.10 7.22
C PRO A 80 -15.01 7.06 8.32
N ALA A 81 -16.09 6.66 8.99
CA ALA A 81 -16.04 5.67 10.06
C ALA A 81 -15.72 4.28 9.49
N ASP A 82 -16.35 3.88 8.37
CA ASP A 82 -16.04 2.62 7.71
C ASP A 82 -14.65 2.63 7.09
N ALA A 83 -14.24 3.74 6.47
CA ALA A 83 -12.88 3.88 5.96
C ALA A 83 -11.84 3.74 7.06
N ARG A 84 -12.09 4.33 8.25
CA ARG A 84 -11.24 4.22 9.44
C ARG A 84 -11.10 2.77 9.88
N LYS A 85 -12.17 1.96 9.90
CA LYS A 85 -12.10 0.52 10.22
C LYS A 85 -11.06 -0.21 9.34
N ALA A 86 -11.14 -0.02 8.03
CA ALA A 86 -10.20 -0.66 7.10
C ALA A 86 -8.77 -0.14 7.25
N ILE A 87 -8.58 1.17 7.42
CA ILE A 87 -7.27 1.80 7.61
C ILE A 87 -6.62 1.33 8.91
N GLU A 88 -7.35 1.35 10.01
CA GLU A 88 -6.80 0.95 11.32
C GLU A 88 -6.58 -0.57 11.38
N ALA A 89 -7.39 -1.37 10.69
CA ALA A 89 -7.13 -2.81 10.54
C ALA A 89 -5.80 -3.08 9.82
N LEU A 90 -5.48 -2.35 8.72
CA LEU A 90 -4.19 -2.45 8.04
C LEU A 90 -3.03 -2.00 8.92
N LYS A 91 -3.16 -0.86 9.58
CA LYS A 91 -2.13 -0.35 10.50
C LYS A 91 -1.89 -1.30 11.67
N GLY A 92 -2.96 -1.80 12.27
CA GLY A 92 -2.89 -2.79 13.34
C GLY A 92 -2.22 -4.10 12.91
N TRP A 93 -2.49 -4.55 11.68
CA TRP A 93 -1.82 -5.71 11.10
C TRP A 93 -0.32 -5.46 10.93
N MET A 94 0.08 -4.33 10.35
CA MET A 94 1.50 -3.94 10.22
C MET A 94 2.19 -3.77 11.59
N ALA A 95 1.50 -3.24 12.60
CA ALA A 95 2.04 -3.11 13.94
C ALA A 95 2.28 -4.47 14.61
N ARG A 96 1.37 -5.41 14.47
CA ARG A 96 1.50 -6.74 15.07
C ARG A 96 2.59 -7.58 14.41
N GLU A 97 2.55 -7.66 13.09
CA GLU A 97 3.39 -8.62 12.35
C GLU A 97 4.75 -8.07 11.96
N ALA A 98 4.82 -6.77 11.64
CA ALA A 98 6.06 -6.11 11.20
C ALA A 98 6.60 -5.10 12.21
N LYS A 99 5.98 -4.97 13.38
CA LYS A 99 6.39 -4.06 14.45
C LYS A 99 6.47 -2.60 14.02
N VAL A 100 5.63 -2.17 13.08
CA VAL A 100 5.53 -0.75 12.71
C VAL A 100 4.98 0.05 13.88
N ASP A 101 5.74 1.02 14.36
CA ASP A 101 5.29 1.90 15.44
C ASP A 101 4.53 3.10 14.87
N TRP A 102 3.21 3.13 15.10
CA TRP A 102 2.34 4.22 14.66
C TRP A 102 2.12 5.30 15.72
N ARG A 103 2.68 5.14 16.93
CA ARG A 103 2.53 6.11 18.00
C ARG A 103 3.24 7.42 17.65
N GLU A 104 2.64 8.52 17.98
CA GLU A 104 3.25 9.85 17.88
C GLU A 104 3.44 10.42 19.27
N THR A 105 4.63 11.00 19.48
CA THR A 105 4.94 11.74 20.70
C THR A 105 5.24 13.19 20.32
N GLU A 106 5.07 14.10 21.27
CA GLU A 106 5.30 15.53 21.06
C GLU A 106 6.75 15.82 20.63
N HIS A 107 7.70 15.14 21.26
CA HIS A 107 9.13 15.35 21.01
C HIS A 107 9.70 14.53 19.83
N MET A 108 8.83 13.78 19.12
CA MET A 108 9.28 12.99 17.98
C MET A 108 9.71 13.90 16.83
N PRO A 109 10.92 13.69 16.25
CA PRO A 109 11.39 14.44 15.08
C PRO A 109 10.41 14.38 13.93
N GLY A 110 10.29 15.47 13.16
CA GLY A 110 9.30 15.58 12.09
C GLY A 110 9.37 14.46 11.05
N TRP A 111 10.57 14.01 10.69
CA TRP A 111 10.75 12.91 9.75
C TRP A 111 10.20 11.58 10.28
N GLN A 112 10.29 11.31 11.58
CA GLN A 112 9.72 10.10 12.20
C GLN A 112 8.18 10.11 12.23
N LYS A 113 7.55 11.28 12.15
CA LYS A 113 6.09 11.39 12.05
C LYS A 113 5.58 10.96 10.67
N MET A 114 6.46 10.91 9.67
CA MET A 114 6.10 10.48 8.32
C MET A 114 5.82 8.98 8.26
N PRO A 115 4.67 8.56 7.72
CA PRO A 115 4.32 7.13 7.63
C PRO A 115 5.37 6.29 6.90
N GLY A 116 5.97 6.83 5.85
CA GLY A 116 7.03 6.16 5.08
C GLY A 116 8.28 5.87 5.91
N ALA A 117 8.69 6.81 6.78
CA ALA A 117 9.82 6.63 7.68
C ALA A 117 9.57 5.49 8.68
N ARG A 118 8.37 5.42 9.25
CA ARG A 118 7.98 4.38 10.20
C ARG A 118 8.01 3.00 9.58
N ILE A 119 7.52 2.89 8.34
CA ILE A 119 7.53 1.65 7.58
C ILE A 119 8.98 1.27 7.23
N ALA A 120 9.80 2.22 6.78
CA ALA A 120 11.21 1.99 6.46
C ALA A 120 12.02 1.53 7.68
N LEU A 121 11.79 2.11 8.87
CA LEU A 121 12.39 1.66 10.11
C LEU A 121 12.01 0.22 10.47
N ALA A 122 10.74 -0.13 10.29
CA ALA A 122 10.29 -1.51 10.51
C ALA A 122 10.93 -2.48 9.51
N GLN A 123 11.04 -2.09 8.24
CA GLN A 123 11.72 -2.88 7.21
C GLN A 123 13.21 -3.06 7.51
N TRP A 124 13.88 -2.00 7.99
CA TRP A 124 15.27 -2.05 8.42
C TRP A 124 15.47 -3.10 9.51
N ARG A 125 14.62 -3.11 10.54
CA ARG A 125 14.64 -4.09 11.63
C ARG A 125 14.34 -5.51 11.17
N ILE A 126 13.46 -5.69 10.18
CA ILE A 126 13.20 -7.01 9.59
C ILE A 126 14.46 -7.57 8.92
N LEU A 127 15.26 -6.71 8.27
CA LEU A 127 16.43 -7.12 7.51
C LEU A 127 17.66 -7.33 8.40
N ASN A 128 17.83 -6.51 9.45
CA ASN A 128 19.04 -6.49 10.28
C ASN A 128 18.82 -7.11 11.68
N GLY A 129 17.58 -7.44 12.04
CA GLY A 129 17.22 -7.92 13.37
C GLY A 129 17.09 -6.80 14.41
N PRO A 130 16.89 -7.15 15.68
CA PRO A 130 16.83 -6.18 16.76
C PRO A 130 18.20 -5.55 16.99
N PRO A 131 18.28 -4.21 17.20
CA PRO A 131 19.55 -3.54 17.43
C PRO A 131 20.22 -4.00 18.74
N ARG A 132 21.52 -4.21 18.70
CA ARG A 132 22.35 -4.40 19.92
C ARG A 132 22.59 -3.06 20.60
N ASP A 133 22.87 -2.03 19.80
CA ASP A 133 22.98 -0.63 20.19
C ASP A 133 22.02 0.21 19.35
N ALA A 134 21.13 0.94 20.01
CA ALA A 134 20.12 1.73 19.32
C ALA A 134 20.71 2.96 18.62
N ALA A 135 21.80 3.53 19.14
CA ALA A 135 22.45 4.69 18.54
C ALA A 135 23.23 4.29 17.28
N GLU A 136 23.96 3.18 17.35
CA GLU A 136 24.68 2.63 16.20
C GLU A 136 23.72 2.22 15.08
N ASP A 137 22.65 1.50 15.41
CA ASP A 137 21.61 1.08 14.44
C ASP A 137 20.97 2.29 13.76
N PHE A 138 20.70 3.34 14.53
CA PHE A 138 20.16 4.59 13.98
C PHE A 138 21.16 5.25 13.01
N LEU A 139 22.44 5.30 13.31
CA LEU A 139 23.46 5.85 12.43
C LEU A 139 23.55 5.06 11.13
N LEU A 140 23.57 3.74 11.20
CA LEU A 140 23.58 2.86 10.02
C LEU A 140 22.34 3.04 9.17
N PHE A 141 21.16 3.12 9.79
CA PHE A 141 19.91 3.40 9.08
C PHE A 141 19.94 4.76 8.41
N LYS A 142 20.38 5.80 9.14
CA LYS A 142 20.49 7.17 8.63
C LYS A 142 21.41 7.21 7.40
N ASP A 143 22.61 6.65 7.51
CA ASP A 143 23.59 6.63 6.42
C ASP A 143 23.03 5.89 5.19
N PHE A 144 22.39 4.75 5.37
CA PHE A 144 21.72 4.02 4.29
C PHE A 144 20.67 4.88 3.58
N VAL A 145 19.82 5.58 4.36
CA VAL A 145 18.74 6.40 3.82
C VAL A 145 19.28 7.60 3.07
N GLU A 146 20.21 8.34 3.67
CA GLU A 146 20.78 9.58 3.09
C GLU A 146 21.59 9.30 1.82
N GLN A 147 22.36 8.23 1.79
CA GLN A 147 23.08 7.79 0.58
C GLN A 147 22.12 7.41 -0.56
N ARG A 148 20.99 6.82 -0.24
CA ARG A 148 20.03 6.34 -1.23
C ARG A 148 19.13 7.44 -1.76
N ALA A 149 18.71 8.37 -0.89
CA ALA A 149 17.83 9.47 -1.22
C ALA A 149 18.59 10.68 -1.76
N PHE A 150 19.92 10.76 -1.60
CA PHE A 150 20.73 11.94 -1.85
C PHE A 150 20.19 13.18 -1.12
N SER A 151 19.60 12.98 0.05
CA SER A 151 18.89 13.99 0.83
C SER A 151 19.09 13.74 2.33
N PRO A 152 19.35 14.79 3.15
CA PRO A 152 19.41 14.62 4.59
C PRO A 152 18.08 14.09 5.14
N LEU A 153 18.14 13.19 6.11
CA LEU A 153 17.00 12.52 6.72
C LEU A 153 15.88 13.48 7.15
N VAL A 154 16.26 14.63 7.70
CA VAL A 154 15.33 15.66 8.18
C VAL A 154 14.58 16.41 7.08
N ARG A 155 15.05 16.34 5.84
CA ARG A 155 14.46 17.02 4.67
C ARG A 155 13.73 16.06 3.73
N MET A 156 13.72 14.77 4.04
CA MET A 156 13.12 13.78 3.17
C MET A 156 11.64 14.01 2.93
N THR A 157 11.26 13.97 1.67
CA THR A 157 9.89 14.06 1.19
C THR A 157 9.17 12.70 1.26
N ALA A 158 7.84 12.73 1.18
CA ALA A 158 7.05 11.49 1.10
C ALA A 158 7.45 10.61 -0.10
N ARG A 159 7.84 11.22 -1.23
CA ARG A 159 8.26 10.51 -2.45
C ARG A 159 9.59 9.77 -2.24
N GLU A 160 10.55 10.41 -1.58
CA GLU A 160 11.84 9.80 -1.27
C GLU A 160 11.66 8.63 -0.31
N TRP A 161 10.80 8.76 0.71
CA TRP A 161 10.44 7.64 1.58
C TRP A 161 9.82 6.46 0.82
N VAL A 162 9.00 6.71 -0.20
CA VAL A 162 8.49 5.63 -1.07
C VAL A 162 9.64 4.89 -1.77
N GLY A 163 10.66 5.61 -2.25
CA GLY A 163 11.86 5.00 -2.84
C GLY A 163 12.61 4.10 -1.86
N ILE A 164 12.83 4.57 -0.63
CA ILE A 164 13.45 3.77 0.44
C ILE A 164 12.63 2.53 0.76
N MET A 165 11.32 2.69 0.97
CA MET A 165 10.41 1.55 1.25
C MET A 165 10.44 0.50 0.15
N ASN A 166 10.49 0.90 -1.12
CA ASN A 166 10.57 -0.03 -2.24
C ASN A 166 11.89 -0.80 -2.24
N THR A 167 13.01 -0.09 -2.04
CA THR A 167 14.36 -0.72 -1.97
C THR A 167 14.44 -1.75 -0.86
N LEU A 168 14.00 -1.40 0.36
CA LEU A 168 14.00 -2.34 1.49
C LEU A 168 13.00 -3.48 1.30
N GLY A 169 11.84 -3.17 0.70
CA GLY A 169 10.80 -4.16 0.39
C GLY A 169 11.26 -5.20 -0.63
N ASP A 170 12.04 -4.81 -1.64
CA ASP A 170 12.63 -5.76 -2.60
C ASP A 170 13.58 -6.74 -1.90
N ARG A 171 14.42 -6.26 -0.96
CA ARG A 171 15.31 -7.10 -0.14
C ARG A 171 14.51 -8.07 0.74
N ILE A 172 13.47 -7.61 1.44
CA ILE A 172 12.63 -8.47 2.28
C ILE A 172 11.97 -9.57 1.45
N ARG A 173 11.45 -9.24 0.26
CA ARG A 173 10.83 -10.25 -0.61
C ARG A 173 11.83 -11.24 -1.19
N ALA A 174 13.06 -10.81 -1.43
CA ALA A 174 14.12 -11.71 -1.88
C ALA A 174 14.48 -12.76 -0.82
N LEU A 175 14.45 -12.41 0.47
CA LEU A 175 14.71 -13.34 1.58
C LEU A 175 13.58 -14.36 1.81
N ARG A 176 12.39 -14.12 1.27
CA ARG A 176 11.20 -14.96 1.48
C ARG A 176 10.86 -15.86 0.29
N ARG A 177 11.67 -15.82 -0.76
CA ARG A 177 11.58 -16.72 -1.93
C ARG A 177 12.38 -18.00 -1.70
#